data_48818322a3afcddfb89b3034995d1483
#
_entry.id   48818322a3afcddfb89b3034995d1483
#
_cell.length_a   1.000
_cell.length_b   1.000
_cell.length_c   1.000
_cell.angle_alpha   90.00
_cell.angle_beta   90.00
_cell.angle_gamma   90.00
#
_symmetry.space_group_name_H-M   'P 1'
#
loop_
_entity.id
_entity.type
_entity.pdbx_description
1 polymer ?
#
loop_
_entity_poly.entity_id
_entity_poly.type
_entity_poly.pdbx_seq_one_letter_code
_entity_poly.pdbx_strand_id
1 'polypeptide(L)'
;INSWFALRGEWIVKRRWVVIIGFIALLAAGFYGLRFMKINDSWESYFLEDDPVLLKTEEFKAVFGNDNYAAVMTDCDNTFTKENLELIRELSNEMLDSMSYADKMTSITDIEFMIGNEEGMSIEQIVPEEIPADEAGLAEIRRKAFLKPYIANRLVSKDGRNTWVLLKLRPFPDDSVWYKGKGSVPPENLTGRELEHIIRKDKYKPLNPKGMGLPYITDQKMKWIGKEMPRIMGLAILLAIVVLIFATRSLRGVVVPVVTAIGSIVMSYGMLGYLRFSIDSGMMLIPMLLAFAVAIAYNIHVHSFFRRRFRMYGNRRQAVVDTVSEMGWPVLFSALTTFAALLSFLTIPATPMHFIGIATSTSVMLTFLIAVTVMPAVLSFGKDRQPDPKIQAAGGGWLDHRLEA
;
A
#
# COMPACT_ATOMS: atom_id res chain seq x y z
N ILE A 1 -12.24 -3.66 -41.12
CA ILE A 1 -11.69 -3.75 -39.76
C ILE A 1 -12.64 -3.16 -38.72
N ASN A 2 -13.31 -2.03 -39.03
CA ASN A 2 -14.22 -1.35 -38.08
C ASN A 2 -15.60 -2.03 -37.92
N SER A 3 -15.97 -2.97 -38.79
CA SER A 3 -17.28 -3.63 -38.79
C SER A 3 -17.57 -4.41 -37.50
N TRP A 4 -16.55 -5.03 -36.88
CA TRP A 4 -16.71 -5.78 -35.66
C TRP A 4 -17.12 -4.89 -34.46
N PHE A 5 -16.44 -3.75 -34.29
CA PHE A 5 -16.81 -2.79 -33.25
C PHE A 5 -18.12 -2.08 -33.53
N ALA A 6 -18.46 -1.84 -34.83
CA ALA A 6 -19.74 -1.29 -35.19
C ALA A 6 -20.92 -2.18 -34.76
N LEU A 7 -20.85 -3.50 -35.05
CA LEU A 7 -21.82 -4.49 -34.58
C LEU A 7 -21.97 -4.51 -33.06
N ARG A 8 -20.82 -4.40 -32.32
CA ARG A 8 -20.84 -4.29 -30.87
C ARG A 8 -21.49 -2.98 -30.40
N GLY A 9 -21.22 -1.88 -31.06
CA GLY A 9 -21.87 -0.58 -30.83
C GLY A 9 -23.40 -0.67 -30.94
N GLU A 10 -23.89 -1.28 -32.01
CA GLU A 10 -25.34 -1.52 -32.21
C GLU A 10 -25.92 -2.39 -31.09
N TRP A 11 -25.24 -3.48 -30.73
CA TRP A 11 -25.66 -4.37 -29.65
C TRP A 11 -25.75 -3.63 -28.31
N ILE A 12 -24.75 -2.80 -27.99
CA ILE A 12 -24.70 -1.98 -26.78
C ILE A 12 -25.89 -1.02 -26.73
N VAL A 13 -26.18 -0.35 -27.82
CA VAL A 13 -27.32 0.59 -27.92
C VAL A 13 -28.66 -0.14 -27.76
N LYS A 14 -28.83 -1.31 -28.40
CA LYS A 14 -30.05 -2.12 -28.27
C LYS A 14 -30.24 -2.68 -26.85
N ARG A 15 -29.14 -3.12 -26.20
CA ARG A 15 -29.16 -3.79 -24.89
C ARG A 15 -28.52 -2.98 -23.77
N ARG A 16 -28.60 -1.65 -23.86
CA ARG A 16 -27.94 -0.73 -22.92
C ARG A 16 -28.24 -0.99 -21.44
N TRP A 17 -29.48 -1.41 -21.11
CA TRP A 17 -29.84 -1.78 -19.74
C TRP A 17 -29.14 -3.06 -19.27
N VAL A 18 -28.98 -4.04 -20.15
CA VAL A 18 -28.24 -5.28 -19.83
C VAL A 18 -26.78 -4.96 -19.53
N VAL A 19 -26.16 -4.04 -20.29
CA VAL A 19 -24.78 -3.60 -20.05
C VAL A 19 -24.64 -2.92 -18.69
N ILE A 20 -25.57 -2.03 -18.35
CA ILE A 20 -25.52 -1.31 -17.05
C ILE A 20 -25.79 -2.27 -15.88
N ILE A 21 -26.79 -3.14 -15.98
CA ILE A 21 -27.11 -4.15 -14.94
C ILE A 21 -25.92 -5.09 -14.79
N GLY A 22 -25.32 -5.54 -15.89
CA GLY A 22 -24.11 -6.37 -15.86
C GLY A 22 -22.94 -5.69 -15.16
N PHE A 23 -22.72 -4.41 -15.43
CA PHE A 23 -21.69 -3.60 -14.74
C PHE A 23 -21.97 -3.51 -13.24
N ILE A 24 -23.20 -3.23 -12.83
CA ILE A 24 -23.58 -3.16 -11.40
C ILE A 24 -23.41 -4.52 -10.73
N ALA A 25 -23.78 -5.61 -11.40
CA ALA A 25 -23.60 -6.96 -10.88
C ALA A 25 -22.12 -7.32 -10.69
N LEU A 26 -21.27 -7.00 -11.70
CA LEU A 26 -19.83 -7.21 -11.60
C LEU A 26 -19.19 -6.32 -10.53
N LEU A 27 -19.66 -5.08 -10.38
CA LEU A 27 -19.23 -4.19 -9.32
C LEU A 27 -19.56 -4.75 -7.93
N ALA A 28 -20.78 -5.26 -7.75
CA ALA A 28 -21.21 -5.90 -6.51
C ALA A 28 -20.38 -7.17 -6.22
N ALA A 29 -20.13 -8.00 -7.24
CA ALA A 29 -19.23 -9.15 -7.11
C ALA A 29 -17.81 -8.72 -6.74
N GLY A 30 -17.27 -7.66 -7.36
CA GLY A 30 -15.97 -7.09 -7.00
C GLY A 30 -15.92 -6.65 -5.53
N PHE A 31 -16.94 -5.93 -5.08
CA PHE A 31 -17.06 -5.53 -3.66
C PHE A 31 -17.08 -6.73 -2.72
N TYR A 32 -17.82 -7.78 -3.09
CA TYR A 32 -17.85 -9.01 -2.30
C TYR A 32 -16.48 -9.70 -2.28
N GLY A 33 -15.77 -9.71 -3.42
CA GLY A 33 -14.42 -10.27 -3.54
C GLY A 33 -13.38 -9.62 -2.64
N LEU A 34 -13.50 -8.29 -2.37
CA LEU A 34 -12.60 -7.59 -1.44
C LEU A 34 -12.56 -8.20 -0.03
N ARG A 35 -13.59 -8.94 0.38
CA ARG A 35 -13.62 -9.62 1.69
C ARG A 35 -12.60 -10.75 1.82
N PHE A 36 -12.16 -11.30 0.69
CA PHE A 36 -11.21 -12.42 0.64
C PHE A 36 -9.77 -11.96 0.45
N MET A 37 -9.54 -10.66 0.34
CA MET A 37 -8.19 -10.10 0.27
C MET A 37 -7.43 -10.40 1.57
N LYS A 38 -6.22 -10.92 1.40
CA LYS A 38 -5.27 -11.10 2.49
C LYS A 38 -4.22 -10.00 2.41
N ILE A 39 -4.01 -9.31 3.52
CA ILE A 39 -2.92 -8.34 3.66
C ILE A 39 -1.80 -9.06 4.42
N ASN A 40 -0.63 -9.09 3.81
CA ASN A 40 0.59 -9.61 4.42
C ASN A 40 1.68 -8.56 4.28
N ASP A 41 2.01 -7.93 5.39
CA ASP A 41 3.00 -6.84 5.48
C ASP A 41 4.36 -7.35 6.01
N SER A 42 4.52 -8.67 6.17
CA SER A 42 5.79 -9.26 6.60
C SER A 42 6.88 -9.02 5.53
N TRP A 43 8.13 -8.92 5.95
CA TRP A 43 9.25 -8.72 5.04
C TRP A 43 9.50 -9.94 4.15
N GLU A 44 9.17 -11.14 4.63
CA GLU A 44 9.24 -12.40 3.87
C GLU A 44 8.34 -12.36 2.63
N SER A 45 7.21 -11.63 2.71
CA SER A 45 6.27 -11.48 1.59
C SER A 45 6.85 -10.79 0.35
N TYR A 46 8.03 -10.18 0.47
CA TYR A 46 8.74 -9.57 -0.65
C TYR A 46 9.50 -10.58 -1.51
N PHE A 47 9.80 -11.75 -0.97
CA PHE A 47 10.50 -12.82 -1.67
C PHE A 47 9.51 -13.79 -2.33
N LEU A 48 9.96 -14.48 -3.37
CA LEU A 48 9.24 -15.63 -3.90
C LEU A 48 9.37 -16.82 -2.93
N GLU A 49 8.39 -17.71 -2.92
CA GLU A 49 8.35 -18.86 -2.01
C GLU A 49 9.56 -19.81 -2.20
N ASP A 50 10.12 -19.86 -3.42
CA ASP A 50 11.28 -20.65 -3.80
C ASP A 50 12.60 -19.87 -3.77
N ASP A 51 12.60 -18.63 -3.26
CA ASP A 51 13.80 -17.81 -3.19
C ASP A 51 14.85 -18.44 -2.25
N PRO A 52 16.09 -18.69 -2.73
CA PRO A 52 17.13 -19.31 -1.92
C PRO A 52 17.46 -18.52 -0.63
N VAL A 53 17.34 -17.19 -0.65
CA VAL A 53 17.58 -16.33 0.52
C VAL A 53 16.51 -16.58 1.57
N LEU A 54 15.24 -16.66 1.17
CA LEU A 54 14.13 -16.95 2.07
C LEU A 54 14.31 -18.33 2.72
N LEU A 55 14.55 -19.38 1.91
CA LEU A 55 14.74 -20.76 2.39
C LEU A 55 15.91 -20.87 3.38
N LYS A 56 17.05 -20.24 3.08
CA LYS A 56 18.20 -20.22 3.98
C LYS A 56 17.95 -19.44 5.27
N THR A 57 17.17 -18.37 5.20
CA THR A 57 16.75 -17.62 6.39
C THR A 57 15.85 -18.44 7.28
N GLU A 58 14.92 -19.21 6.70
CA GLU A 58 14.05 -20.13 7.46
C GLU A 58 14.86 -21.26 8.12
N GLU A 59 15.81 -21.86 7.40
CA GLU A 59 16.75 -22.84 7.97
C GLU A 59 17.54 -22.25 9.16
N PHE A 60 18.04 -21.01 9.00
CA PHE A 60 18.75 -20.30 10.06
C PHE A 60 17.84 -20.05 11.27
N LYS A 61 16.62 -19.57 11.04
CA LYS A 61 15.64 -19.34 12.12
C LYS A 61 15.25 -20.62 12.86
N ALA A 62 15.19 -21.76 12.17
CA ALA A 62 14.92 -23.05 12.79
C ALA A 62 15.99 -23.48 13.78
N VAL A 63 17.27 -23.11 13.52
CA VAL A 63 18.42 -23.49 14.38
C VAL A 63 18.68 -22.45 15.47
N PHE A 64 18.68 -21.16 15.12
CA PHE A 64 19.10 -20.05 16.00
C PHE A 64 17.94 -19.24 16.60
N GLY A 65 16.70 -19.59 16.25
CA GLY A 65 15.52 -18.83 16.62
C GLY A 65 15.28 -17.63 15.70
N ASN A 66 14.20 -16.90 15.98
CA ASN A 66 13.85 -15.71 15.19
C ASN A 66 14.72 -14.50 15.55
N ASP A 67 14.69 -13.51 14.68
CA ASP A 67 15.37 -12.23 14.77
C ASP A 67 14.40 -11.05 15.02
N ASN A 68 13.20 -11.35 15.53
CA ASN A 68 12.20 -10.34 15.82
C ASN A 68 12.55 -9.57 17.11
N TYR A 69 12.71 -8.28 16.98
CA TYR A 69 12.96 -7.35 18.08
C TYR A 69 11.95 -6.22 18.10
N ALA A 70 11.51 -5.87 19.31
CA ALA A 70 10.93 -4.58 19.61
C ALA A 70 12.02 -3.72 20.25
N ALA A 71 12.35 -2.59 19.65
CA ALA A 71 13.47 -1.77 20.06
C ALA A 71 13.03 -0.34 20.37
N VAL A 72 13.65 0.26 21.36
CA VAL A 72 13.49 1.69 21.68
C VAL A 72 14.86 2.34 21.72
N MET A 73 15.04 3.39 20.95
CA MET A 73 16.17 4.28 21.08
C MET A 73 15.76 5.44 21.96
N THR A 74 16.49 5.67 23.04
CA THR A 74 16.36 6.88 23.85
C THR A 74 17.30 7.94 23.33
N ASP A 75 16.88 9.21 23.39
CA ASP A 75 17.67 10.37 22.95
C ASP A 75 17.55 11.46 24.03
N CYS A 76 18.45 11.44 24.98
CA CYS A 76 18.50 12.36 26.12
C CYS A 76 19.86 13.08 26.17
N ASP A 77 19.95 14.17 26.93
CA ASP A 77 21.19 14.94 27.01
C ASP A 77 22.35 14.14 27.60
N ASN A 78 22.08 13.24 28.57
CA ASN A 78 23.05 12.33 29.17
C ASN A 78 22.33 11.07 29.67
N THR A 79 22.65 9.92 29.10
CA THR A 79 22.11 8.62 29.55
C THR A 79 22.53 8.29 30.98
N PHE A 80 23.74 8.73 31.40
CA PHE A 80 24.36 8.37 32.68
C PHE A 80 23.99 9.34 33.82
N THR A 81 22.73 9.72 33.92
CA THR A 81 22.16 10.35 35.12
C THR A 81 21.34 9.33 35.89
N LYS A 82 21.18 9.53 37.17
CA LYS A 82 20.39 8.61 38.00
C LYS A 82 18.96 8.49 37.49
N GLU A 83 18.33 9.63 37.20
CA GLU A 83 16.94 9.72 36.72
C GLU A 83 16.78 8.99 35.39
N ASN A 84 17.68 9.19 34.44
CA ASN A 84 17.57 8.56 33.12
C ASN A 84 17.84 7.05 33.20
N LEU A 85 18.79 6.60 34.00
CA LEU A 85 19.05 5.17 34.21
C LEU A 85 17.86 4.47 34.90
N GLU A 86 17.22 5.12 35.89
CA GLU A 86 15.99 4.62 36.54
C GLU A 86 14.85 4.52 35.52
N LEU A 87 14.63 5.55 34.70
CA LEU A 87 13.60 5.54 33.65
C LEU A 87 13.87 4.48 32.57
N ILE A 88 15.14 4.26 32.19
CA ILE A 88 15.51 3.21 31.22
C ILE A 88 15.22 1.83 31.81
N ARG A 89 15.53 1.60 33.09
CA ARG A 89 15.21 0.35 33.77
C ARG A 89 13.72 0.12 33.87
N GLU A 90 12.96 1.17 34.22
CA GLU A 90 11.49 1.09 34.27
C GLU A 90 10.90 0.79 32.91
N LEU A 91 11.40 1.43 31.83
CA LEU A 91 11.01 1.16 30.43
C LEU A 91 11.32 -0.30 30.05
N SER A 92 12.51 -0.80 30.37
CA SER A 92 12.93 -2.18 30.12
C SER A 92 11.99 -3.18 30.77
N ASN A 93 11.72 -3.00 32.07
CA ASN A 93 10.83 -3.87 32.84
C ASN A 93 9.40 -3.81 32.30
N GLU A 94 8.87 -2.62 32.00
CA GLU A 94 7.53 -2.47 31.46
C GLU A 94 7.37 -3.11 30.08
N MET A 95 8.38 -3.01 29.22
CA MET A 95 8.38 -3.71 27.94
C MET A 95 8.38 -5.23 28.13
N LEU A 96 9.21 -5.74 29.04
CA LEU A 96 9.30 -7.17 29.31
C LEU A 96 8.00 -7.74 29.89
N ASP A 97 7.37 -7.03 30.83
CA ASP A 97 6.19 -7.48 31.53
C ASP A 97 4.88 -7.30 30.77
N SER A 98 4.79 -6.23 29.95
CA SER A 98 3.53 -5.83 29.34
C SER A 98 3.37 -6.26 27.88
N MET A 99 4.45 -6.62 27.18
CA MET A 99 4.36 -7.01 25.77
C MET A 99 4.05 -8.51 25.63
N SER A 100 3.06 -8.82 24.79
CA SER A 100 2.50 -10.17 24.65
C SER A 100 3.48 -11.24 24.20
N TYR A 101 4.51 -10.88 23.45
CA TYR A 101 5.51 -11.81 22.89
C TYR A 101 6.91 -11.57 23.45
N ALA A 102 7.04 -10.96 24.62
CA ALA A 102 8.32 -10.71 25.25
C ALA A 102 9.08 -12.02 25.55
N ASP A 103 10.38 -12.03 25.27
CA ASP A 103 11.28 -13.14 25.52
C ASP A 103 12.46 -12.71 26.39
N LYS A 104 13.38 -11.89 25.84
CA LYS A 104 14.59 -11.48 26.54
C LYS A 104 14.87 -9.98 26.34
N MET A 105 15.12 -9.30 27.46
CA MET A 105 15.52 -7.89 27.44
C MET A 105 17.04 -7.74 27.31
N THR A 106 17.46 -6.70 26.61
CA THR A 106 18.85 -6.24 26.51
C THR A 106 18.87 -4.73 26.55
N SER A 107 19.26 -4.16 27.65
CA SER A 107 19.51 -2.73 27.81
C SER A 107 20.76 -2.49 28.65
N ILE A 108 21.21 -1.26 28.76
CA ILE A 108 22.36 -0.92 29.59
C ILE A 108 22.13 -1.31 31.09
N THR A 109 20.86 -1.35 31.51
CA THR A 109 20.47 -1.68 32.87
C THR A 109 20.34 -3.19 33.14
N ASP A 110 20.30 -4.01 32.08
CA ASP A 110 20.05 -5.46 32.13
C ASP A 110 21.27 -6.28 31.73
N ILE A 111 22.31 -5.64 31.18
CA ILE A 111 23.50 -6.34 30.72
C ILE A 111 24.35 -6.75 31.90
N GLU A 112 24.61 -8.05 31.96
CA GLU A 112 25.57 -8.72 32.84
C GLU A 112 26.84 -9.07 32.07
N PHE A 113 27.99 -9.00 32.72
CA PHE A 113 29.25 -9.43 32.15
C PHE A 113 30.13 -10.13 33.20
N MET A 114 30.88 -11.09 32.71
CA MET A 114 31.84 -11.82 33.57
C MET A 114 33.12 -11.02 33.72
N ILE A 115 33.54 -10.88 34.98
CA ILE A 115 34.86 -10.33 35.35
C ILE A 115 35.67 -11.46 35.98
N GLY A 116 36.90 -11.63 35.49
CA GLY A 116 37.89 -12.45 36.18
C GLY A 116 38.50 -11.64 37.33
N ASN A 117 38.48 -12.17 38.52
CA ASN A 117 39.20 -11.65 39.71
C ASN A 117 40.11 -12.73 40.28
N GLU A 118 40.89 -12.41 41.32
CA GLU A 118 41.84 -13.35 41.94
C GLU A 118 41.15 -14.58 42.57
N GLU A 119 39.85 -14.49 42.85
CA GLU A 119 39.04 -15.54 43.44
C GLU A 119 38.24 -16.39 42.40
N GLY A 120 38.31 -16.00 41.10
CA GLY A 120 37.62 -16.70 40.01
C GLY A 120 36.88 -15.77 39.04
N MET A 121 35.68 -16.18 38.59
CA MET A 121 34.81 -15.36 37.75
C MET A 121 33.60 -14.87 38.55
N SER A 122 33.37 -13.57 38.52
CA SER A 122 32.13 -12.96 39.05
C SER A 122 31.27 -12.41 37.89
N ILE A 123 29.95 -12.44 38.08
CA ILE A 123 29.01 -11.78 37.17
C ILE A 123 28.70 -10.43 37.79
N GLU A 124 28.96 -9.35 37.02
CA GLU A 124 28.63 -8.00 37.42
C GLU A 124 27.69 -7.34 36.41
N GLN A 125 26.76 -6.54 36.92
CA GLN A 125 25.93 -5.65 36.10
C GLN A 125 26.66 -4.33 35.85
N ILE A 126 26.44 -3.72 34.70
CA ILE A 126 27.00 -2.39 34.40
C ILE A 126 26.36 -1.34 35.29
N VAL A 127 25.02 -1.39 35.38
CA VAL A 127 24.25 -0.53 36.26
C VAL A 127 23.77 -1.35 37.44
N PRO A 128 24.29 -1.07 38.67
CA PRO A 128 23.92 -1.84 39.88
C PRO A 128 22.43 -1.68 40.20
N GLU A 129 21.89 -2.58 40.99
CA GLU A 129 20.50 -2.55 41.44
C GLU A 129 20.14 -1.19 42.06
N GLU A 130 20.98 -0.74 43.01
CA GLU A 130 20.91 0.62 43.55
C GLU A 130 21.79 1.56 42.71
N ILE A 131 21.13 2.44 41.97
CA ILE A 131 21.84 3.41 41.12
C ILE A 131 22.41 4.53 41.98
N PRO A 132 23.75 4.75 41.97
CA PRO A 132 24.37 5.78 42.80
C PRO A 132 23.86 7.17 42.40
N ALA A 133 23.71 8.04 43.40
CA ALA A 133 23.32 9.43 43.18
C ALA A 133 24.52 10.38 43.03
N ASP A 134 25.70 9.90 43.42
CA ASP A 134 26.93 10.66 43.37
C ASP A 134 27.58 10.63 41.96
N GLU A 135 28.25 11.70 41.62
CA GLU A 135 28.88 11.86 40.30
C GLU A 135 29.99 10.83 40.05
N ALA A 136 30.69 10.40 41.10
CA ALA A 136 31.74 9.41 41.00
C ALA A 136 31.20 8.02 40.63
N GLY A 137 30.09 7.59 41.23
CA GLY A 137 29.42 6.33 40.90
C GLY A 137 28.86 6.32 39.49
N LEU A 138 28.24 7.42 39.04
CA LEU A 138 27.73 7.56 37.68
C LEU A 138 28.86 7.56 36.65
N ALA A 139 30.01 8.22 36.95
CA ALA A 139 31.19 8.18 36.10
C ALA A 139 31.77 6.78 35.94
N GLU A 140 31.77 5.99 37.03
CA GLU A 140 32.20 4.58 37.03
C GLU A 140 31.29 3.70 36.15
N ILE A 141 29.97 3.86 36.23
CA ILE A 141 29.01 3.17 35.35
C ILE A 141 29.34 3.51 33.88
N ARG A 142 29.53 4.79 33.56
CA ARG A 142 29.91 5.24 32.22
C ARG A 142 31.22 4.60 31.79
N ARG A 143 32.25 4.61 32.63
CA ARG A 143 33.54 4.00 32.32
C ARG A 143 33.39 2.51 32.01
N LYS A 144 32.66 1.75 32.84
CA LYS A 144 32.38 0.31 32.63
C LYS A 144 31.68 0.06 31.30
N ALA A 145 30.68 0.86 30.93
CA ALA A 145 29.97 0.74 29.67
C ALA A 145 30.90 0.93 28.46
N PHE A 146 31.80 1.90 28.51
CA PHE A 146 32.70 2.19 27.38
C PHE A 146 33.93 1.27 27.33
N LEU A 147 34.25 0.54 28.37
CA LEU A 147 35.32 -0.48 28.36
C LEU A 147 34.92 -1.72 27.52
N LYS A 148 33.63 -1.93 27.25
CA LYS A 148 33.14 -3.12 26.57
C LYS A 148 32.84 -2.81 25.11
N PRO A 149 33.58 -3.35 24.13
CA PRO A 149 33.42 -3.02 22.71
C PRO A 149 32.02 -3.37 22.14
N TYR A 150 31.32 -4.34 22.72
CA TYR A 150 29.98 -4.73 22.30
C TYR A 150 28.88 -3.81 22.87
N ILE A 151 29.21 -2.92 23.80
CA ILE A 151 28.31 -1.90 24.35
C ILE A 151 28.60 -0.54 23.74
N ALA A 152 29.87 -0.15 23.75
CA ALA A 152 30.32 1.11 23.16
C ALA A 152 30.01 1.16 21.66
N ASN A 153 29.29 2.18 21.23
CA ASN A 153 28.82 2.41 19.85
C ASN A 153 27.86 1.37 19.25
N ARG A 154 27.40 0.44 20.06
CA ARG A 154 26.34 -0.51 19.65
C ARG A 154 25.07 -0.34 20.47
N LEU A 155 25.22 -0.35 21.81
CA LEU A 155 24.11 -0.14 22.72
C LEU A 155 24.03 1.31 23.19
N VAL A 156 25.18 1.96 23.41
CA VAL A 156 25.28 3.37 23.83
C VAL A 156 26.13 4.12 22.83
N SER A 157 25.70 5.32 22.43
CA SER A 157 26.44 6.21 21.54
C SER A 157 27.71 6.75 22.21
N LYS A 158 28.73 7.15 21.40
CA LYS A 158 30.03 7.68 21.90
C LYS A 158 29.88 8.85 22.85
N ASP A 159 28.93 9.72 22.57
CA ASP A 159 28.63 10.90 23.37
C ASP A 159 27.83 10.60 24.63
N GLY A 160 27.27 9.38 24.74
CA GLY A 160 26.45 8.95 25.88
C GLY A 160 25.04 9.56 25.86
N ARG A 161 24.55 10.05 24.72
CA ARG A 161 23.21 10.65 24.60
C ARG A 161 22.14 9.64 24.22
N ASN A 162 22.51 8.66 23.41
CA ASN A 162 21.56 7.67 22.90
C ASN A 162 21.89 6.30 23.47
N THR A 163 20.85 5.57 23.87
CA THR A 163 20.98 4.17 24.22
C THR A 163 19.81 3.35 23.65
N TRP A 164 20.07 2.08 23.42
CA TRP A 164 19.08 1.12 22.97
C TRP A 164 18.51 0.32 24.13
N VAL A 165 17.20 0.11 24.08
CA VAL A 165 16.47 -0.87 24.85
C VAL A 165 15.92 -1.87 23.84
N LEU A 166 16.39 -3.12 23.87
CA LEU A 166 16.13 -4.15 22.88
C LEU A 166 15.39 -5.31 23.54
N LEU A 167 14.14 -5.51 23.17
CA LEU A 167 13.35 -6.66 23.58
C LEU A 167 13.33 -7.69 22.47
N LYS A 168 13.98 -8.85 22.67
CA LYS A 168 13.81 -10.01 21.79
C LYS A 168 12.41 -10.57 21.99
N LEU A 169 11.77 -10.94 20.89
CA LEU A 169 10.41 -11.45 20.89
C LEU A 169 10.41 -12.97 20.65
N ARG A 170 9.44 -13.65 21.24
CA ARG A 170 9.15 -15.04 20.90
C ARG A 170 8.64 -15.13 19.46
N PRO A 171 8.80 -16.29 18.78
CA PRO A 171 8.22 -16.52 17.46
C PRO A 171 6.73 -16.20 17.44
N PHE A 172 6.27 -15.52 16.41
CA PHE A 172 4.85 -15.28 16.25
C PHE A 172 4.14 -16.57 15.85
N PRO A 173 2.90 -16.78 16.31
CA PRO A 173 2.12 -17.94 15.93
C PRO A 173 1.66 -17.84 14.49
N ASP A 174 1.44 -18.99 13.84
CA ASP A 174 0.88 -19.06 12.49
C ASP A 174 -0.54 -18.47 12.41
N ASP A 175 -0.93 -18.06 11.20
CA ASP A 175 -2.24 -17.49 10.90
C ASP A 175 -3.41 -18.31 11.47
N SER A 176 -3.31 -19.63 11.42
CA SER A 176 -4.34 -20.56 11.94
C SER A 176 -4.60 -20.40 13.43
N VAL A 177 -3.63 -19.88 14.18
CA VAL A 177 -3.70 -19.74 15.65
C VAL A 177 -4.26 -18.36 16.05
N TRP A 178 -3.80 -17.30 15.41
CA TRP A 178 -4.18 -15.94 15.80
C TRP A 178 -5.39 -15.39 15.02
N TYR A 179 -5.62 -15.85 13.79
CA TYR A 179 -6.70 -15.34 12.96
C TYR A 179 -8.05 -15.93 13.39
N LYS A 180 -8.84 -15.16 14.11
CA LYS A 180 -10.18 -15.53 14.62
C LYS A 180 -11.33 -14.88 13.82
N GLY A 181 -11.04 -14.41 12.61
CA GLY A 181 -12.03 -13.75 11.76
C GLY A 181 -11.84 -12.24 11.64
N LYS A 182 -12.87 -11.54 11.18
CA LYS A 182 -12.82 -10.10 10.90
C LYS A 182 -12.52 -9.31 12.18
N GLY A 183 -11.44 -8.54 12.16
CA GLY A 183 -11.00 -7.72 13.30
C GLY A 183 -9.85 -8.32 14.10
N SER A 184 -9.38 -9.53 13.76
CA SER A 184 -8.14 -10.07 14.32
C SER A 184 -6.96 -9.18 13.91
N VAL A 185 -6.07 -8.94 14.87
CA VAL A 185 -4.88 -8.12 14.67
C VAL A 185 -3.68 -9.06 14.52
N PRO A 186 -2.89 -8.96 13.45
CA PRO A 186 -1.67 -9.75 13.32
C PRO A 186 -0.73 -9.54 14.52
N PRO A 187 -0.02 -10.59 14.97
CA PRO A 187 0.88 -10.51 16.13
C PRO A 187 1.91 -9.39 16.01
N GLU A 188 2.48 -9.18 14.83
CA GLU A 188 3.40 -8.08 14.56
C GLU A 188 2.76 -6.72 14.83
N ASN A 189 1.57 -6.48 14.30
CA ASN A 189 0.86 -5.22 14.51
C ASN A 189 0.44 -5.05 15.98
N LEU A 190 0.06 -6.13 16.66
CA LEU A 190 -0.26 -6.10 18.09
C LEU A 190 0.96 -5.63 18.88
N THR A 191 2.10 -6.29 18.68
CA THR A 191 3.36 -5.96 19.34
C THR A 191 3.81 -4.52 19.04
N GLY A 192 3.67 -4.08 17.80
CA GLY A 192 3.96 -2.69 17.43
C GLY A 192 3.08 -1.67 18.13
N ARG A 193 1.79 -1.98 18.35
CA ARG A 193 0.85 -1.13 19.11
C ARG A 193 1.16 -1.10 20.59
N GLU A 194 1.51 -2.25 21.17
CA GLU A 194 1.91 -2.34 22.57
C GLU A 194 3.16 -1.48 22.83
N LEU A 195 4.18 -1.58 21.95
CA LEU A 195 5.37 -0.75 22.04
C LEU A 195 5.03 0.75 21.93
N GLU A 196 4.23 1.14 20.96
CA GLU A 196 3.78 2.53 20.76
C GLU A 196 3.04 3.05 22.00
N HIS A 197 2.20 2.22 22.61
CA HIS A 197 1.47 2.59 23.83
C HIS A 197 2.42 2.83 25.01
N ILE A 198 3.44 2.00 25.17
CA ILE A 198 4.43 2.13 26.24
C ILE A 198 5.25 3.41 26.07
N ILE A 199 5.86 3.62 24.89
CA ILE A 199 6.77 4.75 24.66
C ILE A 199 6.07 6.11 24.66
N ARG A 200 4.75 6.15 24.46
CA ARG A 200 3.97 7.40 24.51
C ARG A 200 3.55 7.82 25.90
N LYS A 201 3.86 7.06 26.94
CA LYS A 201 3.53 7.45 28.32
C LYS A 201 4.32 8.70 28.71
N ASP A 202 3.63 9.62 29.41
CA ASP A 202 4.21 10.91 29.79
C ASP A 202 5.49 10.78 30.62
N LYS A 203 5.59 9.75 31.44
CA LYS A 203 6.75 9.47 32.28
C LYS A 203 8.05 9.23 31.49
N TYR A 204 7.95 8.75 30.26
CA TYR A 204 9.12 8.48 29.41
C TYR A 204 9.51 9.63 28.49
N LYS A 205 8.77 10.75 28.50
CA LYS A 205 9.10 11.94 27.67
C LYS A 205 10.53 12.45 27.87
N PRO A 206 11.12 12.44 29.08
CA PRO A 206 12.52 12.88 29.26
C PRO A 206 13.53 12.08 28.46
N LEU A 207 13.22 10.80 28.19
CA LEU A 207 14.07 9.92 27.37
C LEU A 207 13.91 10.14 25.86
N ASN A 208 12.92 10.94 25.43
CA ASN A 208 12.55 11.13 24.03
C ASN A 208 12.55 9.80 23.22
N PRO A 209 11.79 8.79 23.66
CA PRO A 209 11.90 7.43 23.14
C PRO A 209 11.40 7.33 21.70
N LYS A 210 12.16 6.63 20.86
CA LYS A 210 11.84 6.37 19.45
C LYS A 210 11.72 4.86 19.26
N GLY A 211 10.51 4.39 18.93
CA GLY A 211 10.25 2.99 18.64
C GLY A 211 10.88 2.53 17.33
N MET A 212 11.42 1.31 17.31
CA MET A 212 12.01 0.65 16.16
C MET A 212 11.77 -0.85 16.18
N GLY A 213 12.24 -1.55 15.17
CA GLY A 213 12.01 -2.99 14.97
C GLY A 213 10.89 -3.26 13.97
N LEU A 214 10.92 -4.44 13.36
CA LEU A 214 9.95 -4.81 12.30
C LEU A 214 8.49 -4.68 12.77
N PRO A 215 8.10 -5.19 13.95
CA PRO A 215 6.72 -5.07 14.43
C PRO A 215 6.26 -3.62 14.56
N TYR A 216 7.11 -2.75 15.09
CA TYR A 216 6.80 -1.34 15.20
C TYR A 216 6.64 -0.66 13.84
N ILE A 217 7.58 -0.90 12.92
CA ILE A 217 7.55 -0.34 11.56
C ILE A 217 6.31 -0.83 10.82
N THR A 218 5.95 -2.11 10.93
CA THR A 218 4.76 -2.69 10.29
C THR A 218 3.48 -2.03 10.80
N ASP A 219 3.33 -1.83 12.12
CA ASP A 219 2.15 -1.15 12.66
C ASP A 219 2.11 0.33 12.26
N GLN A 220 3.23 1.05 12.30
CA GLN A 220 3.30 2.45 11.86
C GLN A 220 3.00 2.58 10.36
N LYS A 221 3.52 1.66 9.52
CA LYS A 221 3.20 1.58 8.09
C LYS A 221 1.69 1.46 7.86
N MET A 222 1.04 0.53 8.57
CA MET A 222 -0.42 0.34 8.47
C MET A 222 -1.21 1.58 8.88
N LYS A 223 -0.83 2.23 9.98
CA LYS A 223 -1.46 3.49 10.43
C LYS A 223 -1.28 4.60 9.41
N TRP A 224 -0.05 4.75 8.87
CA TRP A 224 0.26 5.75 7.87
C TRP A 224 -0.53 5.53 6.58
N ILE A 225 -0.55 4.29 6.06
CA ILE A 225 -1.31 3.92 4.86
C ILE A 225 -2.80 4.18 5.08
N GLY A 226 -3.37 3.76 6.21
CA GLY A 226 -4.77 4.00 6.54
C GLY A 226 -5.16 5.49 6.57
N LYS A 227 -4.22 6.37 6.88
CA LYS A 227 -4.42 7.82 6.92
C LYS A 227 -4.16 8.49 5.56
N GLU A 228 -3.06 8.16 4.90
CA GLU A 228 -2.61 8.87 3.70
C GLU A 228 -3.24 8.33 2.41
N MET A 229 -3.52 7.03 2.34
CA MET A 229 -4.14 6.43 1.14
C MET A 229 -5.49 7.07 0.76
N PRO A 230 -6.45 7.28 1.70
CA PRO A 230 -7.69 8.00 1.37
C PRO A 230 -7.45 9.45 0.95
N ARG A 231 -6.44 10.13 1.50
CA ARG A 231 -6.10 11.51 1.13
C ARG A 231 -5.54 11.58 -0.29
N ILE A 232 -4.58 10.71 -0.62
CA ILE A 232 -3.97 10.65 -1.96
C ILE A 232 -5.03 10.30 -3.00
N MET A 233 -5.88 9.30 -2.71
CA MET A 233 -6.97 8.90 -3.61
C MET A 233 -8.01 10.02 -3.75
N GLY A 234 -8.39 10.69 -2.66
CA GLY A 234 -9.30 11.83 -2.68
C GLY A 234 -8.76 12.98 -3.52
N LEU A 235 -7.47 13.29 -3.41
CA LEU A 235 -6.81 14.31 -4.22
C LEU A 235 -6.77 13.91 -5.70
N ALA A 236 -6.44 12.66 -6.01
CA ALA A 236 -6.45 12.14 -7.38
C ALA A 236 -7.85 12.25 -8.02
N ILE A 237 -8.89 11.87 -7.28
CA ILE A 237 -10.29 11.99 -7.72
C ILE A 237 -10.66 13.46 -7.94
N LEU A 238 -10.29 14.35 -7.04
CA LEU A 238 -10.55 15.79 -7.17
C LEU A 238 -9.89 16.36 -8.41
N LEU A 239 -8.61 16.09 -8.64
CA LEU A 239 -7.88 16.53 -9.82
C LEU A 239 -8.51 15.98 -11.10
N ALA A 240 -8.89 14.70 -11.11
CA ALA A 240 -9.58 14.10 -12.24
C ALA A 240 -10.92 14.79 -12.54
N ILE A 241 -11.72 15.09 -11.51
CA ILE A 241 -12.98 15.82 -11.67
C ILE A 241 -12.73 17.19 -12.30
N VAL A 242 -11.71 17.93 -11.82
CA VAL A 242 -11.34 19.23 -12.40
C VAL A 242 -10.98 19.09 -13.86
N VAL A 243 -10.08 18.16 -14.21
CA VAL A 243 -9.69 17.91 -15.62
C VAL A 243 -10.90 17.51 -16.47
N LEU A 244 -11.78 16.64 -15.97
CA LEU A 244 -12.98 16.19 -16.66
C LEU A 244 -13.98 17.32 -16.89
N ILE A 245 -14.17 18.24 -15.94
CA ILE A 245 -15.03 19.42 -16.10
C ILE A 245 -14.54 20.27 -17.26
N PHE A 246 -13.25 20.58 -17.31
CA PHE A 246 -12.67 21.38 -18.38
C PHE A 246 -12.71 20.66 -19.73
N ALA A 247 -12.38 19.36 -19.77
CA ALA A 247 -12.32 18.57 -21.00
C ALA A 247 -13.71 18.28 -21.58
N THR A 248 -14.68 17.87 -20.72
CA THR A 248 -15.98 17.36 -21.20
C THR A 248 -17.10 18.39 -21.15
N ARG A 249 -17.03 19.35 -20.24
CA ARG A 249 -18.07 20.36 -20.00
C ARG A 249 -19.49 19.77 -19.92
N SER A 250 -19.62 18.57 -19.34
CA SER A 250 -20.89 17.89 -19.18
C SER A 250 -20.89 16.99 -17.93
N LEU A 251 -22.00 16.97 -17.19
CA LEU A 251 -22.13 16.16 -15.97
C LEU A 251 -21.88 14.66 -16.24
N ARG A 252 -22.41 14.13 -17.36
CA ARG A 252 -22.16 12.72 -17.73
C ARG A 252 -20.70 12.44 -18.08
N GLY A 253 -20.04 13.41 -18.69
CA GLY A 253 -18.60 13.32 -18.99
C GLY A 253 -17.70 13.41 -17.77
N VAL A 254 -18.22 13.79 -16.61
CA VAL A 254 -17.51 13.79 -15.33
C VAL A 254 -17.86 12.55 -14.51
N VAL A 255 -19.15 12.34 -14.25
CA VAL A 255 -19.61 11.28 -13.32
C VAL A 255 -19.31 9.89 -13.88
N VAL A 256 -19.58 9.62 -15.15
CA VAL A 256 -19.41 8.27 -15.72
C VAL A 256 -17.94 7.83 -15.71
N PRO A 257 -16.96 8.64 -16.16
CA PRO A 257 -15.54 8.29 -16.07
C PRO A 257 -15.08 7.99 -14.64
N VAL A 258 -15.48 8.80 -13.66
CA VAL A 258 -15.09 8.58 -12.26
C VAL A 258 -15.68 7.29 -11.72
N VAL A 259 -16.98 7.04 -11.94
CA VAL A 259 -17.65 5.80 -11.50
C VAL A 259 -17.05 4.56 -12.17
N THR A 260 -16.76 4.63 -13.46
CA THR A 260 -16.16 3.51 -14.18
C THR A 260 -14.72 3.26 -13.78
N ALA A 261 -13.94 4.32 -13.47
CA ALA A 261 -12.58 4.21 -12.97
C ALA A 261 -12.55 3.52 -11.58
N ILE A 262 -13.39 3.97 -10.65
CA ILE A 262 -13.52 3.31 -9.35
C ILE A 262 -14.03 1.87 -9.53
N GLY A 263 -14.98 1.66 -10.43
CA GLY A 263 -15.52 0.33 -10.73
C GLY A 263 -14.46 -0.65 -11.23
N SER A 264 -13.57 -0.22 -12.14
CA SER A 264 -12.48 -1.07 -12.65
C SER A 264 -11.50 -1.47 -11.55
N ILE A 265 -11.18 -0.56 -10.64
CA ILE A 265 -10.32 -0.84 -9.48
C ILE A 265 -10.98 -1.85 -8.56
N VAL A 266 -12.24 -1.61 -8.16
CA VAL A 266 -12.98 -2.51 -7.28
C VAL A 266 -13.11 -3.92 -7.86
N MET A 267 -13.40 -4.03 -9.16
CA MET A 267 -13.50 -5.33 -9.83
C MET A 267 -12.14 -6.04 -9.90
N SER A 268 -11.05 -5.32 -10.20
CA SER A 268 -9.71 -5.90 -10.27
C SER A 268 -9.26 -6.42 -8.92
N TYR A 269 -9.36 -5.60 -7.86
CA TYR A 269 -8.98 -6.02 -6.51
C TYR A 269 -9.92 -7.10 -5.95
N GLY A 270 -11.22 -7.03 -6.26
CA GLY A 270 -12.15 -8.09 -5.91
C GLY A 270 -11.80 -9.43 -6.56
N MET A 271 -11.37 -9.42 -7.82
CA MET A 271 -10.90 -10.62 -8.51
C MET A 271 -9.64 -11.19 -7.83
N LEU A 272 -8.66 -10.35 -7.47
CA LEU A 272 -7.49 -10.77 -6.70
C LEU A 272 -7.88 -11.33 -5.33
N GLY A 273 -8.90 -10.78 -4.69
CA GLY A 273 -9.46 -11.33 -3.47
C GLY A 273 -10.01 -12.74 -3.63
N TYR A 274 -10.79 -13.02 -4.69
CA TYR A 274 -11.26 -14.38 -5.00
C TYR A 274 -10.12 -15.36 -5.25
N LEU A 275 -9.04 -14.90 -5.85
CA LEU A 275 -7.83 -15.70 -6.06
C LEU A 275 -7.01 -15.85 -4.77
N ARG A 276 -7.45 -15.24 -3.67
CA ARG A 276 -6.76 -15.21 -2.37
C ARG A 276 -5.32 -14.73 -2.46
N PHE A 277 -5.06 -13.81 -3.37
CA PHE A 277 -3.75 -13.22 -3.55
C PHE A 277 -3.35 -12.46 -2.27
N SER A 278 -2.14 -12.72 -1.77
CA SER A 278 -1.59 -12.00 -0.62
C SER A 278 -0.97 -10.68 -1.10
N ILE A 279 -1.26 -9.59 -0.41
CA ILE A 279 -0.94 -8.23 -0.86
C ILE A 279 -0.26 -7.46 0.26
N ASP A 280 0.89 -6.84 -0.04
CA ASP A 280 1.48 -5.84 0.84
C ASP A 280 0.65 -4.54 0.77
N SER A 281 0.29 -4.01 1.93
CA SER A 281 -0.57 -2.81 2.03
C SER A 281 0.06 -1.58 1.35
N GLY A 282 1.39 -1.44 1.38
CA GLY A 282 2.12 -0.33 0.76
C GLY A 282 2.10 -0.37 -0.77
N MET A 283 1.97 -1.56 -1.35
CA MET A 283 1.97 -1.74 -2.81
C MET A 283 0.59 -1.53 -3.45
N MET A 284 -0.48 -1.47 -2.67
CA MET A 284 -1.85 -1.31 -3.20
C MET A 284 -2.07 0.03 -3.93
N LEU A 285 -1.40 1.10 -3.51
CA LEU A 285 -1.66 2.44 -4.02
C LEU A 285 -1.24 2.61 -5.49
N ILE A 286 -0.12 2.02 -5.90
CA ILE A 286 0.44 2.19 -7.25
C ILE A 286 -0.52 1.69 -8.34
N PRO A 287 -1.01 0.43 -8.30
CA PRO A 287 -1.98 -0.04 -9.28
C PRO A 287 -3.28 0.76 -9.29
N MET A 288 -3.77 1.20 -8.12
CA MET A 288 -4.98 2.00 -8.02
C MET A 288 -4.85 3.34 -8.74
N LEU A 289 -3.76 4.08 -8.50
CA LEU A 289 -3.53 5.38 -9.14
C LEU A 289 -3.35 5.24 -10.66
N LEU A 290 -2.58 4.24 -11.09
CA LEU A 290 -2.34 4.02 -12.52
C LEU A 290 -3.63 3.60 -13.24
N ALA A 291 -4.40 2.66 -12.67
CA ALA A 291 -5.68 2.25 -13.22
C ALA A 291 -6.67 3.43 -13.31
N PHE A 292 -6.69 4.28 -12.28
CA PHE A 292 -7.52 5.47 -12.25
C PHE A 292 -7.14 6.45 -13.37
N ALA A 293 -5.85 6.73 -13.54
CA ALA A 293 -5.35 7.63 -14.58
C ALA A 293 -5.68 7.12 -16.00
N VAL A 294 -5.44 5.83 -16.25
CA VAL A 294 -5.76 5.18 -17.54
C VAL A 294 -7.27 5.20 -17.80
N ALA A 295 -8.10 4.93 -16.79
CA ALA A 295 -9.54 4.97 -16.93
C ALA A 295 -10.05 6.36 -17.32
N ILE A 296 -9.54 7.39 -16.67
CA ILE A 296 -9.90 8.78 -17.02
C ILE A 296 -9.48 9.11 -18.45
N ALA A 297 -8.27 8.74 -18.86
CA ALA A 297 -7.77 8.98 -20.23
C ALA A 297 -8.66 8.32 -21.29
N TYR A 298 -8.96 7.01 -21.13
CA TYR A 298 -9.82 6.31 -22.11
C TYR A 298 -11.22 6.91 -22.18
N ASN A 299 -11.81 7.23 -21.05
CA ASN A 299 -13.15 7.82 -21.02
C ASN A 299 -13.20 9.22 -21.63
N ILE A 300 -12.16 10.05 -21.44
CA ILE A 300 -12.07 11.37 -22.09
C ILE A 300 -12.06 11.21 -23.62
N HIS A 301 -11.25 10.29 -24.14
CA HIS A 301 -11.17 10.05 -25.59
C HIS A 301 -12.52 9.58 -26.15
N VAL A 302 -13.13 8.56 -25.53
CA VAL A 302 -14.46 8.06 -25.96
C VAL A 302 -15.53 9.15 -25.88
N HIS A 303 -15.56 9.92 -24.77
CA HIS A 303 -16.55 10.98 -24.59
C HIS A 303 -16.36 12.13 -25.60
N SER A 304 -15.13 12.56 -25.83
CA SER A 304 -14.83 13.66 -26.76
C SER A 304 -15.19 13.30 -28.20
N PHE A 305 -14.88 12.05 -28.59
CA PHE A 305 -15.25 11.55 -29.91
C PHE A 305 -16.78 11.45 -30.07
N PHE A 306 -17.48 10.86 -29.10
CA PHE A 306 -18.93 10.82 -29.05
C PHE A 306 -19.54 12.23 -29.20
N ARG A 307 -19.03 13.20 -28.43
CA ARG A 307 -19.55 14.58 -28.45
C ARG A 307 -19.39 15.22 -29.85
N ARG A 308 -18.27 14.97 -30.55
CA ARG A 308 -18.05 15.43 -31.92
C ARG A 308 -19.06 14.82 -32.86
N ARG A 309 -19.22 13.49 -32.85
CA ARG A 309 -20.19 12.78 -33.72
C ARG A 309 -21.64 13.16 -33.43
N PHE A 310 -21.98 13.29 -32.14
CA PHE A 310 -23.34 13.71 -31.76
C PHE A 310 -23.70 15.12 -32.23
N ARG A 311 -22.76 16.05 -32.25
CA ARG A 311 -22.98 17.37 -32.80
C ARG A 311 -23.15 17.35 -34.34
N MET A 312 -22.48 16.42 -35.00
CA MET A 312 -22.58 16.26 -36.47
C MET A 312 -23.93 15.68 -36.88
N TYR A 313 -24.38 14.63 -36.18
CA TYR A 313 -25.59 13.89 -36.63
C TYR A 313 -26.86 14.31 -35.88
N GLY A 314 -26.79 14.87 -34.73
CA GLY A 314 -27.93 15.11 -33.85
C GLY A 314 -28.55 13.85 -33.25
N ASN A 315 -28.18 12.65 -33.74
CA ASN A 315 -28.70 11.36 -33.31
C ASN A 315 -27.70 10.67 -32.38
N ARG A 316 -28.12 10.39 -31.14
CA ARG A 316 -27.26 9.79 -30.10
C ARG A 316 -26.88 8.36 -30.42
N ARG A 317 -27.82 7.57 -30.91
CA ARG A 317 -27.59 6.14 -31.17
C ARG A 317 -26.55 5.95 -32.25
N GLN A 318 -26.67 6.70 -33.35
CA GLN A 318 -25.68 6.65 -34.41
C GLN A 318 -24.32 7.15 -33.94
N ALA A 319 -24.27 8.28 -33.21
CA ALA A 319 -23.02 8.80 -32.65
C ALA A 319 -22.31 7.81 -31.70
N VAL A 320 -23.07 7.00 -30.95
CA VAL A 320 -22.50 5.94 -30.08
C VAL A 320 -21.92 4.81 -30.94
N VAL A 321 -22.64 4.34 -31.95
CA VAL A 321 -22.17 3.24 -32.83
C VAL A 321 -20.88 3.65 -33.52
N ASP A 322 -20.81 4.86 -34.08
CA ASP A 322 -19.62 5.39 -34.73
C ASP A 322 -18.46 5.55 -33.73
N THR A 323 -18.76 5.99 -32.51
CA THR A 323 -17.73 6.13 -31.47
C THR A 323 -17.10 4.77 -31.13
N VAL A 324 -17.91 3.73 -30.92
CA VAL A 324 -17.42 2.39 -30.63
C VAL A 324 -16.66 1.81 -31.81
N SER A 325 -17.17 2.04 -33.03
CA SER A 325 -16.54 1.57 -34.27
C SER A 325 -15.14 2.13 -34.47
N GLU A 326 -14.97 3.45 -34.28
CA GLU A 326 -13.72 4.12 -34.58
C GLU A 326 -12.73 4.15 -33.40
N MET A 327 -13.24 4.29 -32.16
CA MET A 327 -12.40 4.32 -30.98
C MET A 327 -12.06 2.92 -30.41
N GLY A 328 -12.82 1.89 -30.80
CA GLY A 328 -12.64 0.54 -30.28
C GLY A 328 -11.23 -0.01 -30.51
N TRP A 329 -10.74 0.05 -31.74
CA TRP A 329 -9.39 -0.44 -32.09
C TRP A 329 -8.26 0.38 -31.46
N PRO A 330 -8.22 1.71 -31.58
CA PRO A 330 -7.15 2.51 -30.94
C PRO A 330 -7.06 2.30 -29.43
N VAL A 331 -8.22 2.25 -28.74
CA VAL A 331 -8.22 2.02 -27.29
C VAL A 331 -7.83 0.58 -26.95
N LEU A 332 -8.23 -0.42 -27.75
CA LEU A 332 -7.80 -1.81 -27.58
C LEU A 332 -6.29 -1.97 -27.71
N PHE A 333 -5.69 -1.42 -28.78
CA PHE A 333 -4.25 -1.51 -28.98
C PHE A 333 -3.47 -0.79 -27.85
N SER A 334 -3.94 0.38 -27.43
CA SER A 334 -3.36 1.06 -26.28
C SER A 334 -3.48 0.22 -25.00
N ALA A 335 -4.62 -0.44 -24.77
CA ALA A 335 -4.81 -1.31 -23.62
C ALA A 335 -3.92 -2.55 -23.67
N LEU A 336 -3.79 -3.18 -24.86
CA LEU A 336 -2.95 -4.37 -25.05
C LEU A 336 -1.46 -4.06 -24.87
N THR A 337 -0.98 -2.95 -25.41
CA THR A 337 0.44 -2.55 -25.24
C THR A 337 0.75 -2.25 -23.77
N THR A 338 -0.15 -1.54 -23.08
CA THR A 338 -0.01 -1.25 -21.65
C THR A 338 -0.10 -2.54 -20.81
N PHE A 339 -1.04 -3.41 -21.13
CA PHE A 339 -1.20 -4.73 -20.49
C PHE A 339 0.08 -5.55 -20.62
N ALA A 340 0.63 -5.69 -21.83
CA ALA A 340 1.87 -6.44 -22.05
C ALA A 340 3.07 -5.82 -21.31
N ALA A 341 3.19 -4.49 -21.34
CA ALA A 341 4.25 -3.78 -20.62
C ALA A 341 4.17 -4.01 -19.09
N LEU A 342 2.97 -4.02 -18.52
CA LEU A 342 2.78 -4.26 -17.09
C LEU A 342 2.98 -5.73 -16.70
N LEU A 343 2.61 -6.69 -17.58
CA LEU A 343 2.88 -8.09 -17.36
C LEU A 343 4.40 -8.41 -17.36
N SER A 344 5.23 -7.58 -17.99
CA SER A 344 6.69 -7.78 -17.92
C SER A 344 7.25 -7.70 -16.49
N PHE A 345 6.52 -7.08 -15.54
CA PHE A 345 6.91 -7.09 -14.13
C PHE A 345 6.96 -8.50 -13.51
N LEU A 346 6.29 -9.48 -14.12
CA LEU A 346 6.38 -10.89 -13.72
C LEU A 346 7.77 -11.51 -13.95
N THR A 347 8.63 -10.87 -14.74
CA THR A 347 10.02 -11.32 -14.93
C THR A 347 10.94 -10.90 -13.79
N ILE A 348 10.51 -10.01 -12.92
CA ILE A 348 11.28 -9.53 -11.78
C ILE A 348 11.05 -10.51 -10.61
N PRO A 349 12.10 -11.09 -10.02
CA PRO A 349 11.97 -12.08 -8.94
C PRO A 349 11.64 -11.40 -7.60
N ALA A 350 10.48 -10.76 -7.53
CA ALA A 350 9.99 -10.09 -6.33
C ALA A 350 8.45 -10.11 -6.31
N THR A 351 7.87 -10.67 -5.26
CA THR A 351 6.41 -10.82 -5.11
C THR A 351 5.64 -9.50 -5.26
N PRO A 352 6.09 -8.35 -4.73
CA PRO A 352 5.40 -7.09 -4.93
C PRO A 352 5.33 -6.64 -6.40
N MET A 353 6.36 -6.97 -7.21
CA MET A 353 6.37 -6.65 -8.64
C MET A 353 5.36 -7.52 -9.39
N HIS A 354 5.25 -8.79 -9.05
CA HIS A 354 4.22 -9.69 -9.57
C HIS A 354 2.82 -9.15 -9.26
N PHE A 355 2.59 -8.73 -8.02
CA PHE A 355 1.31 -8.12 -7.62
C PHE A 355 1.01 -6.85 -8.44
N ILE A 356 1.95 -5.91 -8.53
CA ILE A 356 1.78 -4.67 -9.31
C ILE A 356 1.49 -5.02 -10.77
N GLY A 357 2.23 -5.94 -11.37
CA GLY A 357 2.04 -6.39 -12.75
C GLY A 357 0.64 -6.95 -12.99
N ILE A 358 0.20 -7.91 -12.18
CA ILE A 358 -1.11 -8.56 -12.31
C ILE A 358 -2.25 -7.58 -12.02
N ALA A 359 -2.19 -6.87 -10.89
CA ALA A 359 -3.24 -5.96 -10.47
C ALA A 359 -3.46 -4.83 -11.48
N THR A 360 -2.37 -4.23 -11.97
CA THR A 360 -2.47 -3.09 -12.89
C THR A 360 -2.85 -3.53 -14.29
N SER A 361 -2.27 -4.63 -14.81
CA SER A 361 -2.62 -5.14 -16.14
C SER A 361 -4.09 -5.56 -16.22
N THR A 362 -4.58 -6.25 -15.19
CA THR A 362 -6.00 -6.60 -15.08
C THR A 362 -6.90 -5.37 -15.00
N SER A 363 -6.52 -4.37 -14.20
CA SER A 363 -7.26 -3.12 -14.09
C SER A 363 -7.33 -2.38 -15.43
N VAL A 364 -6.24 -2.33 -16.20
CA VAL A 364 -6.19 -1.70 -17.52
C VAL A 364 -7.13 -2.40 -18.50
N MET A 365 -7.13 -3.73 -18.51
CA MET A 365 -8.02 -4.50 -19.41
C MET A 365 -9.50 -4.35 -19.02
N LEU A 366 -9.82 -4.37 -17.74
CA LEU A 366 -11.18 -4.10 -17.24
C LEU A 366 -11.60 -2.66 -17.60
N THR A 367 -10.71 -1.70 -17.44
CA THR A 367 -10.95 -0.30 -17.81
C THR A 367 -11.27 -0.16 -19.29
N PHE A 368 -10.52 -0.84 -20.17
CA PHE A 368 -10.82 -0.88 -21.60
C PHE A 368 -12.24 -1.42 -21.85
N LEU A 369 -12.57 -2.59 -21.30
CA LEU A 369 -13.88 -3.20 -21.46
C LEU A 369 -15.01 -2.28 -20.99
N ILE A 370 -14.84 -1.62 -19.87
CA ILE A 370 -15.82 -0.69 -19.29
C ILE A 370 -15.94 0.57 -20.17
N ALA A 371 -14.81 1.13 -20.64
CA ALA A 371 -14.81 2.34 -21.46
C ALA A 371 -15.48 2.14 -22.83
N VAL A 372 -15.34 0.95 -23.43
CA VAL A 372 -15.96 0.64 -24.73
C VAL A 372 -17.39 0.06 -24.64
N THR A 373 -17.86 -0.28 -23.43
CA THR A 373 -19.20 -0.85 -23.22
C THR A 373 -20.10 0.06 -22.37
N VAL A 374 -19.71 0.32 -21.14
CA VAL A 374 -20.53 1.06 -20.16
C VAL A 374 -20.65 2.53 -20.52
N MET A 375 -19.53 3.17 -20.88
CA MET A 375 -19.54 4.58 -21.27
C MET A 375 -20.45 4.83 -22.48
N PRO A 376 -20.35 4.08 -23.61
CA PRO A 376 -21.27 4.18 -24.73
C PRO A 376 -22.73 3.88 -24.36
N ALA A 377 -22.98 2.86 -23.52
CA ALA A 377 -24.33 2.54 -23.06
C ALA A 377 -24.97 3.75 -22.36
N VAL A 378 -24.25 4.40 -21.43
CA VAL A 378 -24.75 5.58 -20.72
C VAL A 378 -24.93 6.78 -21.65
N LEU A 379 -24.02 6.98 -22.61
CA LEU A 379 -24.12 8.07 -23.59
C LEU A 379 -25.29 7.90 -24.54
N SER A 380 -25.77 6.67 -24.77
CA SER A 380 -26.93 6.38 -25.62
C SER A 380 -28.26 6.90 -25.06
N PHE A 381 -28.32 7.22 -23.75
CA PHE A 381 -29.53 7.79 -23.13
C PHE A 381 -29.63 9.29 -23.34
N GLY A 382 -30.85 9.75 -23.58
CA GLY A 382 -31.18 11.18 -23.70
C GLY A 382 -31.88 11.50 -25.00
N LYS A 383 -32.24 12.76 -25.18
CA LYS A 383 -32.97 13.24 -26.34
C LYS A 383 -31.97 13.56 -27.48
N ASP A 384 -32.38 13.28 -28.69
CA ASP A 384 -31.70 13.74 -29.91
C ASP A 384 -31.80 15.25 -30.03
N ARG A 385 -30.93 15.87 -30.80
CA ARG A 385 -30.89 17.33 -31.06
C ARG A 385 -30.78 17.57 -32.54
N GLN A 386 -31.05 18.79 -32.95
CA GLN A 386 -30.72 19.19 -34.33
C GLN A 386 -29.20 19.22 -34.52
N PRO A 387 -28.69 18.77 -35.67
CA PRO A 387 -27.28 18.86 -36.00
C PRO A 387 -26.78 20.30 -35.93
N ASP A 388 -25.52 20.49 -35.54
CA ASP A 388 -24.89 21.82 -35.48
C ASP A 388 -24.44 22.24 -36.93
N PRO A 389 -25.06 23.28 -37.55
CA PRO A 389 -24.75 23.65 -38.93
C PRO A 389 -23.29 24.05 -39.13
N LYS A 390 -22.65 24.63 -38.11
CA LYS A 390 -21.24 25.04 -38.17
C LYS A 390 -20.28 23.86 -38.22
N ILE A 391 -20.63 22.74 -37.58
CA ILE A 391 -19.81 21.54 -37.56
C ILE A 391 -20.07 20.69 -38.80
N GLN A 392 -21.31 20.68 -39.33
CA GLN A 392 -21.63 20.04 -40.61
C GLN A 392 -20.88 20.71 -41.77
N ALA A 393 -20.83 22.04 -41.80
CA ALA A 393 -20.06 22.79 -42.80
C ALA A 393 -18.53 22.60 -42.69
N ALA A 394 -18.03 22.35 -41.48
CA ALA A 394 -16.61 22.06 -41.23
C ALA A 394 -16.23 20.58 -41.39
N GLY A 395 -17.21 19.66 -41.46
CA GLY A 395 -17.01 18.21 -41.58
C GLY A 395 -16.52 17.73 -42.96
N GLY A 396 -16.48 18.63 -43.96
CA GLY A 396 -15.76 18.45 -45.22
C GLY A 396 -14.36 19.08 -45.23
N GLY A 397 -13.84 19.38 -44.04
CA GLY A 397 -12.61 20.16 -43.87
C GLY A 397 -11.34 19.34 -43.97
N TRP A 398 -10.33 20.00 -44.44
CA TRP A 398 -8.92 19.76 -44.70
C TRP A 398 -8.24 18.52 -44.05
N LEU A 399 -8.71 18.02 -42.91
CA LEU A 399 -8.18 16.81 -42.23
C LEU A 399 -8.75 15.50 -42.80
N ASP A 400 -10.01 15.48 -43.25
CA ASP A 400 -10.61 14.27 -43.84
C ASP A 400 -10.01 13.99 -45.23
N HIS A 401 -9.67 15.04 -46.04
CA HIS A 401 -8.97 14.88 -47.30
C HIS A 401 -7.51 14.44 -47.24
N ARG A 402 -6.86 14.58 -46.05
CA ARG A 402 -5.46 14.11 -45.87
C ARG A 402 -5.36 12.70 -45.32
N LEU A 403 -6.44 12.13 -44.83
CA LEU A 403 -6.46 10.75 -44.33
C LEU A 403 -6.99 9.76 -45.37
N GLU A 404 -7.54 10.24 -46.48
CA GLU A 404 -7.97 9.43 -47.62
C GLU A 404 -6.92 9.38 -48.74
N ALA A 405 -5.87 10.18 -48.68
CA ALA A 405 -4.71 10.15 -49.59
C ALA A 405 -3.52 9.46 -48.91
#